data_ab927d7742ce93e3a19a2ca3619509f0
#
_entry.id   ab927d7742ce93e3a19a2ca3619509f0
#
_cell.length_a   1.000
_cell.length_b   1.000
_cell.length_c   1.000
_cell.angle_alpha   90.00
_cell.angle_beta   90.00
_cell.angle_gamma   90.00
#
_symmetry.space_group_name_H-M   'P 1'
#
loop_
_entity.id
_entity.type
_entity.pdbx_description
1 polymer ?
#
loop_
_entity_poly.entity_id
_entity_poly.type
_entity_poly.pdbx_seq_one_letter_code
_entity_poly.pdbx_strand_id
1 'polypeptide(L)'
;MRHSAVYENEADRQLALGALRHTLGQFGNLMQKKGDVINGFPERVPVEQLDGNMRYDPDTLEENLMFGSAEQCAEKLSAYRELGVDAYIYYASMGMDMDAQKRSFSAFIERVMPQVA
;
A
#
# COMPACT_ATOMS: atom_id res chain seq x y z
N MET A 1 9.67 3.79 -5.48
CA MET A 1 8.24 3.62 -5.81
C MET A 1 7.56 3.10 -4.55
N ARG A 2 6.57 3.82 -4.05
CA ARG A 2 5.83 3.43 -2.84
C ARG A 2 4.36 3.30 -3.17
N HIS A 3 3.75 2.21 -2.74
CA HIS A 3 2.31 2.03 -2.85
C HIS A 3 1.57 3.10 -2.06
N SER A 4 0.40 3.49 -2.54
CA SER A 4 -0.41 4.55 -1.96
C SER A 4 -1.86 4.10 -1.86
N ALA A 5 -2.49 4.36 -0.72
CA ALA A 5 -3.92 4.20 -0.54
C ALA A 5 -4.44 5.17 0.52
N VAL A 6 -5.43 5.97 0.15
CA VAL A 6 -6.18 6.81 1.08
C VAL A 6 -7.51 6.11 1.35
N TYR A 7 -7.86 5.95 2.60
CA TYR A 7 -9.10 5.31 3.02
C TYR A 7 -9.72 6.04 4.22
N GLU A 8 -11.02 5.94 4.36
CA GLU A 8 -11.78 6.68 5.35
C GLU A 8 -12.56 5.77 6.31
N ASN A 9 -12.52 4.47 6.05
CA ASN A 9 -13.19 3.47 6.87
C ASN A 9 -12.34 2.21 6.97
N GLU A 10 -12.65 1.39 7.97
CA GLU A 10 -11.91 0.17 8.26
C GLU A 10 -12.03 -0.88 7.15
N ALA A 11 -13.15 -0.93 6.43
CA ALA A 11 -13.34 -1.87 5.34
C ALA A 11 -12.36 -1.59 4.18
N ASP A 12 -12.24 -0.34 3.76
CA ASP A 12 -11.27 0.07 2.72
C ASP A 12 -9.83 -0.05 3.22
N ARG A 13 -9.55 0.21 4.51
CA ARG A 13 -8.25 -0.04 5.13
C ARG A 13 -7.85 -1.52 5.01
N GLN A 14 -8.72 -2.43 5.38
CA GLN A 14 -8.46 -3.87 5.30
C GLN A 14 -8.26 -4.34 3.86
N LEU A 15 -9.05 -3.82 2.91
CA LEU A 15 -8.86 -4.12 1.49
C LEU A 15 -7.47 -3.66 1.00
N ALA A 16 -7.08 -2.44 1.31
CA ALA A 16 -5.81 -1.87 0.86
C ALA A 16 -4.61 -2.62 1.47
N LEU A 17 -4.61 -2.86 2.77
CA LEU A 17 -3.53 -3.56 3.46
C LEU A 17 -3.47 -5.04 3.08
N GLY A 18 -4.61 -5.70 2.91
CA GLY A 18 -4.68 -7.09 2.45
C GLY A 18 -4.12 -7.26 1.04
N ALA A 19 -4.50 -6.39 0.11
CA ALA A 19 -3.98 -6.38 -1.26
C ALA A 19 -2.46 -6.12 -1.29
N LEU A 20 -1.98 -5.18 -0.49
CA LEU A 20 -0.56 -4.86 -0.36
C LEU A 20 0.24 -6.05 0.20
N ARG A 21 -0.22 -6.65 1.29
CA ARG A 21 0.43 -7.82 1.92
C ARG A 21 0.52 -8.98 0.93
N HIS A 22 -0.57 -9.26 0.22
CA HIS A 22 -0.59 -10.29 -0.81
C HIS A 22 0.47 -10.00 -1.88
N THR A 23 0.49 -8.79 -2.42
CA THR A 23 1.43 -8.39 -3.47
C THR A 23 2.88 -8.48 -2.98
N LEU A 24 3.20 -7.92 -1.83
CA LEU A 24 4.55 -7.96 -1.26
C LEU A 24 5.00 -9.38 -0.93
N GLY A 25 4.09 -10.23 -0.45
CA GLY A 25 4.38 -11.64 -0.19
C GLY A 25 4.76 -12.39 -1.46
N GLN A 26 4.02 -12.17 -2.57
CA GLN A 26 4.35 -12.78 -3.86
C GLN A 26 5.70 -12.28 -4.40
N PHE A 27 5.97 -10.97 -4.33
CA PHE A 27 7.27 -10.42 -4.71
C PHE A 27 8.42 -10.97 -3.85
N GLY A 28 8.20 -11.10 -2.55
CA GLY A 28 9.17 -11.72 -1.65
C GLY A 28 9.48 -13.16 -2.04
N ASN A 29 8.46 -13.91 -2.47
CA ASN A 29 8.62 -15.29 -2.91
C ASN A 29 9.41 -15.40 -4.22
N LEU A 30 9.23 -14.49 -5.18
CA LEU A 30 10.01 -14.46 -6.41
C LEU A 30 11.53 -14.37 -6.13
N MET A 31 11.91 -13.64 -5.09
CA MET A 31 13.31 -13.44 -4.73
C MET A 31 13.89 -14.57 -3.85
N GLN A 32 13.06 -15.25 -3.08
CA GLN A 32 13.49 -16.22 -2.08
C GLN A 32 13.27 -17.68 -2.49
N LYS A 33 12.63 -17.94 -3.61
CA LYS A 33 12.31 -19.28 -4.13
C LYS A 33 11.75 -20.19 -3.04
N LYS A 34 10.61 -19.82 -2.49
CA LYS A 34 9.86 -20.67 -1.54
C LYS A 34 8.80 -21.46 -2.30
N GLY A 35 8.71 -22.76 -2.02
CA GLY A 35 7.76 -23.65 -2.66
C GLY A 35 8.18 -24.14 -4.06
N ASP A 36 7.29 -24.86 -4.71
CA ASP A 36 7.51 -25.43 -6.03
C ASP A 36 7.29 -24.40 -7.14
N VAL A 37 7.87 -24.68 -8.29
CA VAL A 37 7.66 -23.89 -9.51
C VAL A 37 6.76 -24.67 -10.46
N ILE A 38 5.59 -24.13 -10.78
CA ILE A 38 4.61 -24.74 -11.67
C ILE A 38 4.48 -23.85 -12.92
N ASN A 39 4.76 -24.43 -14.08
CA ASN A 39 4.73 -23.71 -15.37
C ASN A 39 5.55 -22.40 -15.39
N GLY A 40 6.69 -22.38 -14.71
CA GLY A 40 7.57 -21.22 -14.64
C GLY A 40 7.18 -20.18 -13.59
N PHE A 41 6.11 -20.39 -12.84
CA PHE A 41 5.66 -19.50 -11.77
C PHE A 41 5.87 -20.14 -10.40
N PRO A 42 6.35 -19.39 -9.40
CA PRO A 42 6.44 -19.88 -8.04
C PRO A 42 5.05 -20.11 -7.45
N GLU A 43 4.95 -21.10 -6.59
CA GLU A 43 3.73 -21.35 -5.82
C GLU A 43 3.35 -20.11 -5.00
N ARG A 44 2.05 -19.82 -4.92
CA ARG A 44 1.56 -18.69 -4.15
C ARG A 44 1.79 -18.89 -2.66
N VAL A 45 2.31 -17.86 -2.01
CA VAL A 45 2.43 -17.83 -0.55
C VAL A 45 1.10 -17.36 0.05
N PRO A 46 0.43 -18.17 0.87
CA PRO A 46 -0.74 -17.72 1.62
C PRO A 46 -0.42 -16.51 2.52
N VAL A 47 -1.34 -15.54 2.59
CA VAL A 47 -1.13 -14.30 3.36
C VAL A 47 -0.91 -14.60 4.84
N GLU A 48 -1.53 -15.65 5.34
CA GLU A 48 -1.41 -16.11 6.73
C GLU A 48 0.03 -16.51 7.10
N GLN A 49 0.82 -16.92 6.14
CA GLN A 49 2.26 -17.23 6.36
C GLN A 49 3.11 -15.96 6.57
N LEU A 50 2.54 -14.78 6.32
CA LEU A 50 3.19 -13.50 6.57
C LEU A 50 2.93 -12.98 7.98
N ASP A 51 2.00 -13.62 8.71
CA ASP A 51 1.67 -13.24 10.07
C ASP A 51 2.88 -13.45 11.00
N GLY A 52 3.08 -12.51 11.91
CA GLY A 52 4.24 -12.50 12.80
C GLY A 52 5.55 -11.98 12.18
N ASN A 53 5.56 -11.67 10.89
CA ASN A 53 6.69 -11.01 10.25
C ASN A 53 6.46 -9.49 10.25
N MET A 54 7.21 -8.74 11.04
CA MET A 54 7.10 -7.28 11.16
C MET A 54 7.15 -6.54 9.80
N ARG A 55 7.84 -7.09 8.82
CA ARG A 55 7.92 -6.50 7.47
C ARG A 55 6.55 -6.43 6.76
N TYR A 56 5.65 -7.32 7.13
CA TYR A 56 4.30 -7.43 6.55
C TYR A 56 3.21 -7.11 7.57
N ASP A 57 3.61 -6.60 8.73
CA ASP A 57 2.67 -6.15 9.75
C ASP A 57 1.87 -4.96 9.23
N PRO A 58 0.52 -4.97 9.33
CA PRO A 58 -0.34 -3.92 8.79
C PRO A 58 -0.01 -2.52 9.31
N ASP A 59 0.24 -2.37 10.60
CA ASP A 59 0.53 -1.07 11.21
C ASP A 59 1.91 -0.55 10.76
N THR A 60 2.90 -1.43 10.66
CA THR A 60 4.23 -1.10 10.12
C THR A 60 4.15 -0.69 8.64
N LEU A 61 3.33 -1.37 7.84
CA LEU A 61 3.12 -1.01 6.43
C LEU A 61 2.42 0.34 6.30
N GLU A 62 1.40 0.58 7.12
CA GLU A 62 0.67 1.84 7.15
C GLU A 62 1.59 3.01 7.55
N GLU A 63 2.41 2.83 8.58
CA GLU A 63 3.38 3.84 9.01
C GLU A 63 4.41 4.19 7.93
N ASN A 64 4.98 3.18 7.28
CA ASN A 64 6.10 3.33 6.35
C ASN A 64 5.71 3.67 4.92
N LEU A 65 4.43 3.54 4.55
CA LEU A 65 3.94 3.80 3.19
C LEU A 65 2.97 4.97 3.18
N MET A 66 2.57 5.39 1.98
CA MET A 66 1.54 6.42 1.80
C MET A 66 0.13 5.80 1.95
N PHE A 67 -0.09 5.21 3.11
CA PHE A 67 -1.35 4.58 3.54
C PHE A 67 -1.90 5.33 4.74
N GLY A 68 -3.19 5.53 4.79
CA GLY A 68 -3.85 6.16 5.92
C GLY A 68 -5.09 6.96 5.54
N SER A 69 -5.64 7.68 6.52
CA SER A 69 -6.66 8.69 6.28
C SER A 69 -6.12 9.84 5.45
N ALA A 70 -7.01 10.70 4.94
CA ALA A 70 -6.60 11.88 4.20
C ALA A 70 -5.67 12.78 5.01
N GLU A 71 -5.95 12.95 6.30
CA GLU A 71 -5.14 13.74 7.22
C GLU A 71 -3.74 13.14 7.41
N GLN A 72 -3.66 11.84 7.67
CA GLN A 72 -2.39 11.13 7.83
C GLN A 72 -1.53 11.19 6.55
N CYS A 73 -2.15 11.02 5.39
CA CYS A 73 -1.45 11.15 4.12
C CYS A 73 -0.98 12.58 3.84
N ALA A 74 -1.78 13.58 4.20
CA ALA A 74 -1.39 14.99 4.08
C ALA A 74 -0.19 15.33 4.99
N GLU A 75 -0.18 14.85 6.23
CA GLU A 75 0.97 15.00 7.14
C GLU A 75 2.24 14.37 6.57
N LYS A 76 2.15 13.14 6.06
CA LYS A 76 3.29 12.45 5.43
C LYS A 76 3.82 13.21 4.20
N LEU A 77 2.93 13.75 3.37
CA LEU A 77 3.33 14.54 2.20
C LEU A 77 3.95 15.88 2.60
N SER A 78 3.42 16.52 3.62
CA SER A 78 4.00 17.75 4.17
C SER A 78 5.42 17.52 4.68
N ALA A 79 5.65 16.43 5.39
CA ALA A 79 6.99 16.04 5.83
C ALA A 79 7.95 15.80 4.66
N TYR A 80 7.51 15.18 3.57
CA TYR A 80 8.32 15.05 2.36
C TYR A 80 8.62 16.40 1.71
N ARG A 81 7.66 17.30 1.67
CA ARG A 81 7.86 18.67 1.15
C ARG A 81 8.90 19.43 1.97
N GLU A 82 8.87 19.33 3.28
CA GLU A 82 9.88 19.94 4.17
C GLU A 82 11.28 19.41 3.92
N LEU A 83 11.41 18.16 3.47
CA LEU A 83 12.69 17.55 3.04
C LEU A 83 13.12 17.96 1.63
N GLY A 84 12.35 18.82 0.94
CA GLY A 84 12.67 19.30 -0.41
C GLY A 84 12.22 18.38 -1.54
N VAL A 85 11.22 17.55 -1.32
CA VAL A 85 10.61 16.74 -2.38
C VAL A 85 9.62 17.60 -3.18
N ASP A 86 9.86 17.78 -4.48
CA ASP A 86 9.07 18.62 -5.37
C ASP A 86 7.90 17.88 -6.03
N ALA A 87 7.95 16.57 -6.13
CA ALA A 87 6.95 15.77 -6.81
C ALA A 87 6.68 14.44 -6.11
N TYR A 88 5.43 14.05 -6.06
CA TYR A 88 4.99 12.76 -5.55
C TYR A 88 4.22 11.99 -6.61
N ILE A 89 4.60 10.75 -6.85
CA ILE A 89 3.89 9.84 -7.76
C ILE A 89 2.95 8.99 -6.93
N TYR A 90 1.65 9.22 -7.06
CA TYR A 90 0.63 8.36 -6.47
C TYR A 90 0.60 7.02 -7.20
N TYR A 91 1.00 5.98 -6.50
CA TYR A 91 1.00 4.63 -7.03
C TYR A 91 -0.15 3.85 -6.40
N ALA A 92 -1.26 3.73 -7.14
CA ALA A 92 -2.42 2.98 -6.69
C ALA A 92 -2.02 1.55 -6.32
N SER A 93 -2.52 1.06 -5.19
CA SER A 93 -2.18 -0.26 -4.69
C SER A 93 -2.60 -1.35 -5.66
N MET A 94 -1.64 -2.16 -6.07
CA MET A 94 -1.92 -3.33 -6.91
C MET A 94 -2.70 -4.38 -6.11
N GLY A 95 -3.70 -4.97 -6.74
CA GLY A 95 -4.53 -6.03 -6.13
C GLY A 95 -5.82 -5.54 -5.48
N MET A 96 -6.03 -4.23 -5.33
CA MET A 96 -7.34 -3.69 -5.00
C MET A 96 -8.26 -3.73 -6.22
N ASP A 97 -9.55 -3.96 -5.97
CA ASP A 97 -10.54 -3.82 -7.03
C ASP A 97 -10.62 -2.37 -7.56
N MET A 98 -11.15 -2.21 -8.76
CA MET A 98 -11.17 -0.92 -9.46
C MET A 98 -11.96 0.15 -8.69
N ASP A 99 -13.03 -0.21 -8.02
CA ASP A 99 -13.87 0.74 -7.30
C ASP A 99 -13.16 1.22 -6.02
N ALA A 100 -12.47 0.33 -5.31
CA ALA A 100 -11.63 0.71 -4.18
C ALA A 100 -10.46 1.61 -4.61
N GLN A 101 -9.82 1.32 -5.74
CA GLN A 101 -8.77 2.20 -6.30
C GLN A 101 -9.30 3.58 -6.65
N LYS A 102 -10.48 3.67 -7.28
CA LYS A 102 -11.12 4.96 -7.61
C LYS A 102 -11.46 5.75 -6.35
N ARG A 103 -12.06 5.13 -5.33
CA ARG A 103 -12.34 5.80 -4.05
C ARG A 103 -11.08 6.35 -3.42
N SER A 104 -10.03 5.54 -3.35
CA SER A 104 -8.73 5.94 -2.81
C SER A 104 -8.11 7.12 -3.57
N PHE A 105 -8.16 7.09 -4.89
CA PHE A 105 -7.62 8.14 -5.73
C PHE A 105 -8.44 9.44 -5.65
N SER A 106 -9.78 9.35 -5.64
CA SER A 106 -10.65 10.51 -5.43
C SER A 106 -10.39 11.16 -4.07
N ALA A 107 -10.29 10.36 -3.00
CA ALA A 107 -9.96 10.88 -1.68
C ALA A 107 -8.60 11.58 -1.66
N PHE A 108 -7.60 11.07 -2.36
CA PHE A 108 -6.31 11.72 -2.49
C PHE A 108 -6.42 13.09 -3.19
N ILE A 109 -7.12 13.17 -4.33
CA ILE A 109 -7.27 14.40 -5.09
C ILE A 109 -8.10 15.43 -4.31
N GLU A 110 -9.22 15.01 -3.74
CA GLU A 110 -10.22 15.92 -3.18
C GLU A 110 -9.89 16.35 -1.74
N ARG A 111 -9.18 15.52 -0.99
CA ARG A 111 -8.95 15.71 0.44
C ARG A 111 -7.49 15.82 0.86
N VAL A 112 -6.56 15.16 0.18
CA VAL A 112 -5.13 15.25 0.51
C VAL A 112 -4.47 16.41 -0.23
N MET A 113 -4.62 16.48 -1.55
CA MET A 113 -3.96 17.50 -2.36
C MET A 113 -4.23 18.93 -1.90
N PRO A 114 -5.47 19.34 -1.54
CA PRO A 114 -5.74 20.70 -1.09
C PRO A 114 -5.04 21.09 0.21
N GLN A 115 -4.67 20.10 1.05
CA GLN A 115 -3.98 20.35 2.31
C GLN A 115 -2.47 20.55 2.15
N VAL A 116 -1.90 20.09 1.04
CA VAL A 116 -0.46 20.14 0.78
C VAL A 116 -0.08 21.06 -0.38
N ALA A 117 -1.07 21.64 -1.02
CA ALA A 117 -0.88 22.58 -2.13
C ALA A 117 -0.22 23.90 -1.71
#